data_70f8cc140b165f374fd057fcc926b9ff
#
_entry.id   70f8cc140b165f374fd057fcc926b9ff
#
_cell.length_a   1.000
_cell.length_b   1.000
_cell.length_c   1.000
_cell.angle_alpha   90.00
_cell.angle_beta   90.00
_cell.angle_gamma   90.00
#
_symmetry.space_group_name_H-M   'P 1'
#
loop_
_entity.id
_entity.type
_entity.pdbx_description
1 polymer ?
#
loop_
_entity_poly.entity_id
_entity_poly.type
_entity_poly.pdbx_seq_one_letter_code
_entity_poly.pdbx_strand_id
1 'polypeptide(L)'
;MSEQKDVAVKRWKDNPYGKALGDRNTMMALADTPERLRALAERMTPAQFASSYEPGKWTAEQLFVHLAQTELAFSMRVRMALSSDSYVVQPFDQDEWMRREPLAGGLEAARAYYAMRQFNLPLYRSLTPAERARALHHPERGDMHVE
;
A
#
# COMPACT_ATOMS: atom_id res chain seq x y z
N MET A 1 21.80 -16.10 -13.54
CA MET A 1 21.68 -14.71 -13.07
C MET A 1 20.91 -13.76 -14.01
N SER A 2 20.84 -14.02 -15.31
CA SER A 2 20.12 -13.18 -16.28
C SER A 2 18.59 -13.38 -16.31
N GLU A 3 18.09 -14.59 -16.14
CA GLU A 3 16.66 -14.89 -16.18
C GLU A 3 15.84 -14.27 -15.03
N GLN A 4 16.41 -14.20 -13.83
CA GLN A 4 15.74 -13.65 -12.66
C GLN A 4 15.55 -12.13 -12.71
N LYS A 5 16.49 -11.41 -13.36
CA LYS A 5 16.37 -9.96 -13.60
C LYS A 5 15.31 -9.64 -14.65
N ASP A 6 15.23 -10.44 -15.71
CA ASP A 6 14.26 -10.23 -16.78
C ASP A 6 12.82 -10.53 -16.34
N VAL A 7 12.61 -11.50 -15.47
CA VAL A 7 11.29 -11.83 -14.92
C VAL A 7 10.79 -10.71 -13.98
N ALA A 8 11.65 -10.17 -13.13
CA ALA A 8 11.30 -9.06 -12.22
C ALA A 8 10.92 -7.78 -13.01
N VAL A 9 11.71 -7.42 -14.01
CA VAL A 9 11.46 -6.25 -14.88
C VAL A 9 10.18 -6.41 -15.71
N LYS A 10 9.86 -7.62 -16.19
CA LYS A 10 8.65 -7.88 -16.96
C LYS A 10 7.38 -7.76 -16.11
N ARG A 11 7.41 -8.25 -14.86
CA ARG A 11 6.28 -8.13 -13.93
C ARG A 11 6.01 -6.70 -13.52
N TRP A 12 7.03 -5.88 -13.29
CA TRP A 12 6.87 -4.47 -12.96
C TRP A 12 6.20 -3.68 -14.09
N LYS A 13 6.54 -3.96 -15.35
CA LYS A 13 5.92 -3.32 -16.53
C LYS A 13 4.44 -3.67 -16.68
N ASP A 14 4.02 -4.84 -16.23
CA ASP A 14 2.64 -5.29 -16.25
C ASP A 14 1.85 -4.88 -15.00
N ASN A 15 2.47 -4.22 -14.03
CA ASN A 15 1.82 -3.74 -12.83
C ASN A 15 0.87 -2.57 -13.16
N PRO A 16 -0.44 -2.68 -12.89
CA PRO A 16 -1.40 -1.62 -13.20
C PRO A 16 -1.09 -0.30 -12.49
N TYR A 17 -0.37 -0.33 -11.36
CA TYR A 17 0.06 0.84 -10.61
C TYR A 17 1.32 1.51 -11.16
N GLY A 18 2.05 0.85 -12.05
CA GLY A 18 3.27 1.39 -12.67
C GLY A 18 3.03 2.71 -13.41
N LYS A 19 1.87 2.84 -14.06
CA LYS A 19 1.47 4.10 -14.72
C LYS A 19 1.29 5.26 -13.74
N ALA A 20 0.75 4.97 -12.55
CA ALA A 20 0.55 5.98 -11.51
C ALA A 20 1.88 6.42 -10.87
N LEU A 21 2.85 5.52 -10.77
CA LEU A 21 4.19 5.85 -10.31
C LEU A 21 4.95 6.68 -11.34
N GLY A 22 4.85 6.32 -12.65
CA GLY A 22 5.61 6.96 -13.72
C GLY A 22 7.12 6.84 -13.50
N ASP A 23 7.85 7.91 -13.77
CA ASP A 23 9.31 7.99 -13.60
C ASP A 23 9.76 8.35 -12.17
N ARG A 24 8.84 8.42 -11.22
CA ARG A 24 9.17 8.77 -9.83
C ARG A 24 9.93 7.63 -9.15
N ASN A 25 10.92 7.99 -8.34
CA ASN A 25 11.57 7.03 -7.46
C ASN A 25 10.58 6.46 -6.45
N THR A 26 10.51 5.14 -6.33
CA THR A 26 9.55 4.43 -5.47
C THR A 26 9.70 4.86 -4.01
N MET A 27 10.92 4.95 -3.48
CA MET A 27 11.14 5.32 -2.08
C MET A 27 10.76 6.77 -1.80
N MET A 28 10.97 7.68 -2.75
CA MET A 28 10.48 9.05 -2.64
C MET A 28 8.96 9.09 -2.65
N ALA A 29 8.30 8.37 -3.55
CA ALA A 29 6.85 8.29 -3.61
C ALA A 29 6.24 7.71 -2.32
N LEU A 30 6.87 6.67 -1.75
CA LEU A 30 6.47 6.07 -0.48
C LEU A 30 6.59 7.06 0.70
N ALA A 31 7.59 7.93 0.69
CA ALA A 31 7.79 8.94 1.72
C ALA A 31 6.84 10.14 1.57
N ASP A 32 6.69 10.66 0.34
CA ASP A 32 5.98 11.91 0.08
C ASP A 32 4.46 11.76 0.09
N THR A 33 3.95 10.63 -0.42
CA THR A 33 2.50 10.42 -0.60
C THR A 33 1.72 10.52 0.72
N PRO A 34 2.12 9.89 1.83
CA PRO A 34 1.37 9.98 3.09
C PRO A 34 1.34 11.40 3.66
N GLU A 35 2.42 12.16 3.52
CA GLU A 35 2.49 13.56 3.95
C GLU A 35 1.52 14.44 3.16
N ARG A 36 1.50 14.27 1.85
CA ARG A 36 0.59 15.02 0.97
C ARG A 36 -0.88 14.69 1.26
N LEU A 37 -1.19 13.42 1.51
CA LEU A 37 -2.55 12.97 1.84
C LEU A 37 -2.98 13.45 3.23
N ARG A 38 -2.09 13.41 4.23
CA ARG A 38 -2.34 13.98 5.55
C ARG A 38 -2.64 15.49 5.46
N ALA A 39 -1.80 16.23 4.76
CA ALA A 39 -1.98 17.68 4.57
C ALA A 39 -3.26 18.01 3.76
N LEU A 40 -3.68 17.14 2.84
CA LEU A 40 -4.97 17.27 2.16
C LEU A 40 -6.12 17.06 3.14
N ALA A 41 -6.09 15.97 3.91
CA ALA A 41 -7.13 15.64 4.89
C ALA A 41 -7.33 16.73 5.93
N GLU A 42 -6.26 17.40 6.38
CA GLU A 42 -6.32 18.51 7.35
C GLU A 42 -7.07 19.74 6.82
N ARG A 43 -7.24 19.87 5.51
CA ARG A 43 -7.96 20.97 4.87
C ARG A 43 -9.36 20.59 4.39
N MET A 44 -9.72 19.32 4.47
CA MET A 44 -11.03 18.85 4.02
C MET A 44 -12.12 19.15 5.02
N THR A 45 -13.28 19.56 4.50
CA THR A 45 -14.51 19.74 5.29
C THR A 45 -15.21 18.40 5.48
N PRO A 46 -16.11 18.27 6.48
CA PRO A 46 -16.95 17.08 6.64
C PRO A 46 -17.74 16.72 5.38
N ALA A 47 -18.25 17.72 4.64
CA ALA A 47 -18.96 17.48 3.40
C ALA A 47 -18.07 16.88 2.30
N GLN A 48 -16.80 17.29 2.23
CA GLN A 48 -15.83 16.72 1.30
C GLN A 48 -15.48 15.28 1.68
N PHE A 49 -15.32 14.97 2.95
CA PHE A 49 -15.11 13.59 3.41
C PHE A 49 -16.29 12.66 3.07
N ALA A 50 -17.52 13.18 3.17
CA ALA A 50 -18.75 12.44 2.84
C ALA A 50 -19.02 12.31 1.33
N SER A 51 -18.26 13.00 0.46
CA SER A 51 -18.47 12.97 -0.98
C SER A 51 -17.79 11.77 -1.64
N SER A 52 -18.40 11.27 -2.71
CA SER A 52 -17.84 10.26 -3.61
C SER A 52 -17.60 10.89 -4.99
N TYR A 53 -16.66 10.37 -5.74
CA TYR A 53 -16.41 10.84 -7.11
C TYR A 53 -17.49 10.39 -8.10
N GLU A 54 -18.29 9.37 -7.73
CA GLU A 54 -19.37 8.81 -8.54
C GLU A 54 -20.38 8.12 -7.60
N PRO A 55 -21.68 8.11 -7.92
CA PRO A 55 -22.69 7.40 -7.14
C PRO A 55 -22.33 5.92 -6.92
N GLY A 56 -22.50 5.42 -5.70
CA GLY A 56 -22.21 4.04 -5.34
C GLY A 56 -20.75 3.69 -5.14
N LYS A 57 -19.84 4.65 -5.27
CA LYS A 57 -18.42 4.48 -4.96
C LYS A 57 -18.12 4.94 -3.53
N TRP A 58 -16.97 4.50 -3.03
CA TRP A 58 -16.52 4.90 -1.70
C TRP A 58 -16.40 6.41 -1.57
N THR A 59 -16.73 6.89 -0.38
CA THR A 59 -16.50 8.29 0.00
C THR A 59 -15.01 8.58 0.16
N ALA A 60 -14.64 9.86 0.20
CA ALA A 60 -13.26 10.25 0.49
C ALA A 60 -12.80 9.73 1.87
N GLU A 61 -13.68 9.75 2.88
CA GLU A 61 -13.39 9.14 4.19
C GLU A 61 -13.05 7.65 4.08
N GLN A 62 -13.88 6.89 3.36
CA GLN A 62 -13.63 5.46 3.15
C GLN A 62 -12.33 5.20 2.38
N LEU A 63 -11.96 6.07 1.44
CA LEU A 63 -10.67 5.97 0.74
C LEU A 63 -9.49 6.16 1.70
N PHE A 64 -9.55 7.11 2.63
CA PHE A 64 -8.51 7.27 3.65
C PHE A 64 -8.43 6.08 4.59
N VAL A 65 -9.57 5.53 5.00
CA VAL A 65 -9.62 4.28 5.80
C VAL A 65 -9.00 3.12 5.02
N HIS A 66 -9.33 2.98 3.74
CA HIS A 66 -8.74 1.94 2.88
C HIS A 66 -7.22 2.07 2.76
N LEU A 67 -6.68 3.29 2.67
CA LEU A 67 -5.23 3.50 2.65
C LEU A 67 -4.57 3.03 3.96
N ALA A 68 -5.18 3.30 5.11
CA ALA A 68 -4.69 2.82 6.40
C ALA A 68 -4.75 1.28 6.49
N GLN A 69 -5.83 0.66 6.06
CA GLN A 69 -5.99 -0.80 6.00
C GLN A 69 -4.95 -1.45 5.07
N THR A 70 -4.70 -0.83 3.91
CA THR A 70 -3.72 -1.32 2.94
C THR A 70 -2.30 -1.24 3.48
N GLU A 71 -1.96 -0.13 4.15
CA GLU A 71 -0.65 0.03 4.79
C GLU A 71 -0.42 -1.04 5.87
N LEU A 72 -1.44 -1.30 6.69
CA LEU A 72 -1.40 -2.37 7.70
C LEU A 72 -1.13 -3.73 7.05
N ALA A 73 -1.90 -4.09 6.03
CA ALA A 73 -1.77 -5.38 5.35
C ALA A 73 -0.41 -5.54 4.65
N PHE A 74 0.03 -4.53 3.89
CA PHE A 74 1.27 -4.62 3.12
C PHE A 74 2.51 -4.58 3.99
N SER A 75 2.51 -3.77 5.04
CA SER A 75 3.63 -3.73 5.99
C SER A 75 3.83 -5.04 6.75
N MET A 76 2.73 -5.74 7.05
CA MET A 76 2.78 -7.09 7.60
C MET A 76 3.35 -8.08 6.58
N ARG A 77 2.92 -8.02 5.31
CA ARG A 77 3.41 -8.91 4.24
C ARG A 77 4.91 -8.78 4.02
N VAL A 78 5.45 -7.57 4.03
CA VAL A 78 6.90 -7.34 3.95
C VAL A 78 7.63 -8.05 5.09
N ARG A 79 7.18 -7.86 6.34
CA ARG A 79 7.80 -8.52 7.51
C ARG A 79 7.71 -10.03 7.46
N MET A 80 6.56 -10.57 7.05
CA MET A 80 6.37 -12.02 6.90
C MET A 80 7.27 -12.60 5.80
N ALA A 81 7.40 -11.92 4.67
CA ALA A 81 8.29 -12.33 3.59
C ALA A 81 9.77 -12.30 3.99
N LEU A 82 10.17 -11.34 4.84
CA LEU A 82 11.54 -11.25 5.36
C LEU A 82 11.87 -12.31 6.41
N SER A 83 10.88 -12.81 7.14
CA SER A 83 11.05 -13.75 8.27
C SER A 83 10.68 -15.19 7.95
N SER A 84 10.22 -15.49 6.73
CA SER A 84 9.77 -16.81 6.31
C SER A 84 10.32 -17.15 4.93
N ASP A 85 10.77 -18.40 4.73
CA ASP A 85 11.35 -18.82 3.46
C ASP A 85 10.31 -19.06 2.36
N SER A 86 9.05 -19.29 2.73
CA SER A 86 7.96 -19.59 1.79
C SER A 86 6.67 -18.94 2.26
N TYR A 87 6.66 -17.60 2.28
CA TYR A 87 5.48 -16.88 2.73
C TYR A 87 4.36 -16.90 1.68
N VAL A 88 3.20 -17.42 2.08
CA VAL A 88 1.96 -17.36 1.31
C VAL A 88 1.11 -16.21 1.85
N VAL A 89 0.78 -15.27 0.99
CA VAL A 89 -0.02 -14.09 1.35
C VAL A 89 -1.43 -14.50 1.74
N GLN A 90 -1.90 -14.02 2.87
CA GLN A 90 -3.32 -14.03 3.20
C GLN A 90 -4.02 -12.91 2.42
N PRO A 91 -4.87 -13.20 1.43
CA PRO A 91 -5.72 -12.18 0.79
C PRO A 91 -6.67 -11.57 1.81
N PHE A 92 -7.02 -10.32 1.60
CA PHE A 92 -8.10 -9.68 2.35
C PHE A 92 -9.13 -9.09 1.38
N ASP A 93 -10.39 -9.22 1.75
CA ASP A 93 -11.50 -8.61 1.05
C ASP A 93 -11.66 -7.16 1.54
N GLN A 94 -11.30 -6.21 0.68
CA GLN A 94 -11.33 -4.80 1.00
C GLN A 94 -12.74 -4.26 1.27
N ASP A 95 -13.75 -4.80 0.60
CA ASP A 95 -15.14 -4.38 0.76
C ASP A 95 -15.70 -4.91 2.08
N GLU A 96 -15.36 -6.15 2.44
CA GLU A 96 -15.72 -6.72 3.74
C GLU A 96 -15.01 -6.00 4.88
N TRP A 97 -13.72 -5.66 4.74
CA TRP A 97 -13.01 -4.86 5.73
C TRP A 97 -13.66 -3.49 5.90
N MET A 98 -13.98 -2.81 4.79
CA MET A 98 -14.65 -1.51 4.84
C MET A 98 -16.03 -1.60 5.50
N ARG A 99 -16.78 -2.65 5.22
CA ARG A 99 -18.11 -2.88 5.79
C ARG A 99 -18.07 -3.11 7.30
N ARG A 100 -17.00 -3.74 7.79
CA ARG A 100 -16.78 -4.06 9.21
C ARG A 100 -16.17 -2.92 10.01
N GLU A 101 -15.41 -2.04 9.35
CA GLU A 101 -14.65 -0.99 10.01
C GLU A 101 -15.57 0.12 10.52
N PRO A 102 -15.63 0.38 11.84
CA PRO A 102 -16.24 1.61 12.33
C PRO A 102 -15.39 2.80 11.89
N LEU A 103 -15.97 3.72 11.14
CA LEU A 103 -15.23 4.88 10.62
C LEU A 103 -14.91 5.85 11.76
N ALA A 104 -13.64 5.99 12.09
CA ALA A 104 -13.15 6.93 13.09
C ALA A 104 -13.02 8.37 12.57
N GLY A 105 -13.25 8.56 11.26
CA GLY A 105 -13.08 9.82 10.57
C GLY A 105 -11.94 9.81 9.54
N GLY A 106 -12.12 10.56 8.46
CA GLY A 106 -11.14 10.59 7.36
C GLY A 106 -9.81 11.22 7.77
N LEU A 107 -9.82 12.22 8.63
CA LEU A 107 -8.59 12.83 9.15
C LEU A 107 -7.81 11.87 10.05
N GLU A 108 -8.47 11.16 10.94
CA GLU A 108 -7.88 10.16 11.82
C GLU A 108 -7.28 9.00 11.02
N ALA A 109 -7.98 8.54 9.98
CA ALA A 109 -7.48 7.52 9.06
C ALA A 109 -6.24 7.99 8.27
N ALA A 110 -6.23 9.22 7.80
CA ALA A 110 -5.08 9.82 7.13
C ALA A 110 -3.85 9.92 8.05
N ARG A 111 -4.07 10.31 9.31
CA ARG A 111 -3.03 10.35 10.34
C ARG A 111 -2.50 8.96 10.68
N ALA A 112 -3.37 7.96 10.80
CA ALA A 112 -2.97 6.57 11.04
C ALA A 112 -2.14 6.03 9.87
N TYR A 113 -2.58 6.25 8.63
CA TYR A 113 -1.82 5.90 7.44
C TYR A 113 -0.44 6.54 7.42
N TYR A 114 -0.36 7.85 7.69
CA TYR A 114 0.90 8.58 7.78
C TYR A 114 1.82 7.99 8.86
N ALA A 115 1.32 7.80 10.08
CA ALA A 115 2.12 7.29 11.19
C ALA A 115 2.67 5.87 10.91
N MET A 116 1.84 4.98 10.37
CA MET A 116 2.28 3.63 9.98
C MET A 116 3.34 3.67 8.89
N ARG A 117 3.20 4.53 7.88
CA ARG A 117 4.22 4.68 6.85
C ARG A 117 5.52 5.24 7.41
N GLN A 118 5.47 6.22 8.31
CA GLN A 118 6.68 6.73 8.98
C GLN A 118 7.38 5.62 9.79
N PHE A 119 6.64 4.75 10.43
CA PHE A 119 7.18 3.58 11.12
C PHE A 119 7.82 2.57 10.15
N ASN A 120 7.25 2.38 8.96
CA ASN A 120 7.70 1.40 7.98
C ASN A 120 8.89 1.87 7.12
N LEU A 121 9.03 3.17 6.86
CA LEU A 121 10.05 3.71 5.96
C LEU A 121 11.49 3.32 6.33
N PRO A 122 11.92 3.35 7.62
CA PRO A 122 13.26 2.89 7.99
C PRO A 122 13.52 1.44 7.59
N LEU A 123 12.54 0.54 7.79
CA LEU A 123 12.64 -0.84 7.34
C LEU A 123 12.81 -0.92 5.82
N TYR A 124 11.95 -0.25 5.06
CA TYR A 124 11.99 -0.31 3.59
C TYR A 124 13.31 0.24 3.03
N ARG A 125 13.87 1.29 3.65
CA ARG A 125 15.16 1.87 3.26
C ARG A 125 16.34 0.95 3.59
N SER A 126 16.23 0.13 4.62
CA SER A 126 17.31 -0.79 5.06
C SER A 126 17.40 -2.07 4.24
N LEU A 127 16.39 -2.38 3.40
CA LEU A 127 16.35 -3.62 2.65
C LEU A 127 17.52 -3.73 1.67
N THR A 128 18.26 -4.83 1.78
CA THR A 128 19.28 -5.21 0.81
C THR A 128 18.67 -5.65 -0.51
N PRO A 129 19.42 -5.66 -1.62
CA PRO A 129 18.92 -6.18 -2.90
C PRO A 129 18.38 -7.62 -2.81
N ALA A 130 19.00 -8.48 -1.99
CA ALA A 130 18.54 -9.84 -1.77
C ALA A 130 17.18 -9.89 -1.04
N GLU A 131 16.98 -9.05 -0.04
CA GLU A 131 15.72 -8.95 0.69
C GLU A 131 14.60 -8.37 -0.19
N ARG A 132 14.89 -7.39 -1.02
CA ARG A 132 13.93 -6.85 -2.00
C ARG A 132 13.47 -7.90 -3.01
N ALA A 133 14.37 -8.79 -3.41
CA ALA A 133 14.10 -9.89 -4.33
C ALA A 133 13.42 -11.10 -3.67
N ARG A 134 13.17 -11.09 -2.35
CA ARG A 134 12.50 -12.21 -1.69
C ARG A 134 11.09 -12.40 -2.25
N ALA A 135 10.82 -13.63 -2.66
CA ALA A 135 9.53 -14.01 -3.21
C ALA A 135 8.49 -14.21 -2.10
N LEU A 136 7.25 -13.88 -2.44
CA LEU A 136 6.05 -14.24 -1.70
C LEU A 136 5.00 -14.72 -2.69
N HIS A 137 4.19 -15.66 -2.30
CA HIS A 137 3.14 -16.21 -3.15
C HIS A 137 1.78 -15.62 -2.81
N HIS A 138 1.15 -14.97 -3.79
CA HIS A 138 -0.23 -14.49 -3.65
C HIS A 138 -1.17 -15.48 -4.34
N PRO A 139 -2.15 -16.08 -3.65
CA PRO A 139 -3.01 -17.13 -4.21
C PRO A 139 -3.72 -16.74 -5.51
N GLU A 140 -4.07 -15.46 -5.66
CA GLU A 140 -4.79 -14.95 -6.83
C GLU A 140 -3.87 -14.31 -7.89
N ARG A 141 -2.67 -13.86 -7.51
CA ARG A 141 -1.77 -13.07 -8.38
C ARG A 141 -0.46 -13.80 -8.72
N GLY A 142 -0.22 -14.95 -8.10
CA GLY A 142 1.01 -15.73 -8.25
C GLY A 142 2.19 -15.14 -7.48
N ASP A 143 3.40 -15.44 -7.94
CA ASP A 143 4.62 -15.01 -7.28
C ASP A 143 4.86 -13.52 -7.44
N MET A 144 5.16 -12.88 -6.33
CA MET A 144 5.50 -11.46 -6.20
C MET A 144 6.81 -11.33 -5.46
N HIS A 145 7.39 -10.14 -5.43
CA HIS A 145 8.57 -9.79 -4.66
C HIS A 145 8.24 -8.71 -3.64
N VAL A 146 9.10 -8.55 -2.64
CA VAL A 146 8.96 -7.52 -1.60
C VAL A 146 8.97 -6.11 -2.22
N GLU A 147 9.74 -5.88 -3.27
CA GLU A 147 9.75 -4.64 -4.04
C GLU A 147 8.81 -4.69 -5.24
#